data_122c4383bb26ef07ff39f77c34a57505
#
_entry.id   122c4383bb26ef07ff39f77c34a57505
#
_cell.length_a   1.000
_cell.length_b   1.000
_cell.length_c   1.000
_cell.angle_alpha   90.00
_cell.angle_beta   90.00
_cell.angle_gamma   90.00
#
_symmetry.space_group_name_H-M   'P 1'
#
loop_
_entity.id
_entity.type
_entity.pdbx_description
1 polymer ?
#
loop_
_entity_poly.entity_id
_entity_poly.type
_entity_poly.pdbx_seq_one_letter_code
_entity_poly.pdbx_strand_id
1 'polypeptide(L)'
;LTLNAGHELAVLAAVARSEGTAMARLADAIRVFALRAVRARRLAWAMIAEPAEPEVDAARLTSRRAFADVFEGLITDGIAAGDFPPQNARLAAAGLIGALTEGLIGPLAQDATHQPDAAALARDVTAFCLQAVSARPYKES
;
A
#
# COMPACT_ATOMS: atom_id res chain seq x y z
N LEU A 1 -21.06 9.16 -2.33
CA LEU A 1 -19.64 9.47 -2.36
C LEU A 1 -18.96 8.58 -3.41
N THR A 2 -18.60 9.15 -4.52
CA THR A 2 -17.90 8.40 -5.53
C THR A 2 -16.48 8.15 -5.06
N LEU A 3 -16.18 6.91 -4.73
CA LEU A 3 -14.82 6.50 -4.43
C LEU A 3 -13.97 6.66 -5.68
N ASN A 4 -13.03 7.58 -5.66
CA ASN A 4 -12.18 7.81 -6.81
C ASN A 4 -10.98 6.85 -6.81
N ALA A 5 -11.27 5.56 -6.65
CA ALA A 5 -10.23 4.52 -6.63
C ALA A 5 -9.45 4.49 -7.93
N GLY A 6 -10.11 4.78 -9.08
CA GLY A 6 -9.43 4.86 -10.37
C GLY A 6 -8.40 5.97 -10.42
N HIS A 7 -8.70 7.13 -9.81
CA HIS A 7 -7.74 8.23 -9.73
C HIS A 7 -6.55 7.87 -8.82
N GLU A 8 -6.82 7.29 -7.66
CA GLU A 8 -5.77 6.86 -6.74
C GLU A 8 -4.87 5.80 -7.38
N LEU A 9 -5.45 4.86 -8.10
CA LEU A 9 -4.70 3.85 -8.83
C LEU A 9 -3.83 4.49 -9.93
N ALA A 10 -4.36 5.48 -10.66
CA ALA A 10 -3.61 6.17 -11.69
C ALA A 10 -2.40 6.93 -11.11
N VAL A 11 -2.57 7.58 -9.96
CA VAL A 11 -1.47 8.25 -9.25
C VAL A 11 -0.39 7.24 -8.88
N LEU A 12 -0.79 6.12 -8.30
CA LEU A 12 0.14 5.08 -7.87
C LEU A 12 0.88 4.46 -9.05
N ALA A 13 0.17 4.18 -10.14
CA ALA A 13 0.77 3.64 -11.35
C ALA A 13 1.78 4.63 -11.98
N ALA A 14 1.50 5.94 -11.91
CA ALA A 14 2.43 6.96 -12.40
C ALA A 14 3.72 6.97 -11.55
N VAL A 15 3.60 6.88 -10.24
CA VAL A 15 4.77 6.78 -9.33
C VAL A 15 5.58 5.52 -9.65
N ALA A 16 4.90 4.41 -9.90
CA ALA A 16 5.58 3.14 -10.22
C ALA A 16 6.37 3.21 -11.53
N ARG A 17 5.97 4.08 -12.46
CA ARG A 17 6.67 4.28 -13.74
C ARG A 17 7.68 5.41 -13.72
N SER A 18 7.85 6.09 -12.58
CA SER A 18 8.80 7.20 -12.47
C SER A 18 10.25 6.72 -12.53
N GLU A 19 11.18 7.65 -12.65
CA GLU A 19 12.61 7.34 -12.66
C GLU A 19 13.10 6.90 -11.29
N GLY A 20 14.14 6.09 -11.26
CA GLY A 20 14.77 5.63 -10.04
C GLY A 20 14.80 4.11 -9.92
N THR A 21 15.43 3.64 -8.86
CA THR A 21 15.49 2.21 -8.57
C THR A 21 14.11 1.67 -8.23
N ALA A 22 13.92 0.36 -8.37
CA ALA A 22 12.67 -0.28 -7.96
C ALA A 22 12.39 -0.06 -6.47
N MET A 23 13.44 -0.10 -5.62
CA MET A 23 13.30 0.19 -4.20
C MET A 23 12.80 1.61 -3.96
N ALA A 24 13.39 2.61 -4.61
CA ALA A 24 12.98 4.01 -4.47
C ALA A 24 11.54 4.21 -4.96
N ARG A 25 11.17 3.62 -6.10
CA ARG A 25 9.82 3.71 -6.64
C ARG A 25 8.81 3.03 -5.74
N LEU A 26 9.16 1.89 -5.15
CA LEU A 26 8.28 1.21 -4.18
C LEU A 26 8.10 2.06 -2.93
N ALA A 27 9.18 2.62 -2.39
CA ALA A 27 9.11 3.52 -1.23
C ALA A 27 8.21 4.71 -1.50
N ASP A 28 8.34 5.33 -2.68
CA ASP A 28 7.51 6.47 -3.06
C ASP A 28 6.04 6.06 -3.23
N ALA A 29 5.78 4.90 -3.84
CA ALA A 29 4.42 4.39 -4.03
C ALA A 29 3.73 4.14 -2.69
N ILE A 30 4.42 3.52 -1.74
CA ILE A 30 3.88 3.25 -0.40
C ILE A 30 3.60 4.57 0.33
N ARG A 31 4.57 5.49 0.31
CA ARG A 31 4.43 6.78 0.99
C ARG A 31 3.30 7.61 0.42
N VAL A 32 3.19 7.68 -0.90
CA VAL A 32 2.11 8.40 -1.58
C VAL A 32 0.76 7.78 -1.23
N PHE A 33 0.66 6.45 -1.28
CA PHE A 33 -0.56 5.75 -0.89
C PHE A 33 -0.96 6.10 0.54
N ALA A 34 -0.02 6.01 1.48
CA ALA A 34 -0.29 6.30 2.89
C ALA A 34 -0.72 7.75 3.12
N LEU A 35 -0.01 8.72 2.52
CA LEU A 35 -0.34 10.13 2.67
C LEU A 35 -1.71 10.46 2.08
N ARG A 36 -2.02 9.92 0.91
CA ARG A 36 -3.32 10.15 0.28
C ARG A 36 -4.45 9.48 1.07
N ALA A 37 -4.20 8.30 1.62
CA ALA A 37 -5.17 7.60 2.45
C ALA A 37 -5.48 8.36 3.74
N VAL A 38 -4.47 8.93 4.38
CA VAL A 38 -4.68 9.74 5.60
C VAL A 38 -5.46 11.01 5.27
N ARG A 39 -5.13 11.68 4.17
CA ARG A 39 -5.85 12.89 3.74
C ARG A 39 -7.28 12.58 3.33
N ALA A 40 -7.52 11.44 2.70
CA ALA A 40 -8.83 10.99 2.23
C ALA A 40 -9.42 9.96 3.21
N ARG A 41 -9.51 10.31 4.49
CA ARG A 41 -9.94 9.39 5.57
C ARG A 41 -11.19 8.61 5.22
N ARG A 42 -12.21 9.30 4.68
CA ARG A 42 -13.47 8.66 4.31
C ARG A 42 -13.29 7.65 3.20
N LEU A 43 -12.46 7.99 2.21
CA LEU A 43 -12.15 7.09 1.10
C LEU A 43 -11.41 5.87 1.61
N ALA A 44 -10.38 6.05 2.41
CA ALA A 44 -9.60 4.95 2.97
C ALA A 44 -10.48 4.05 3.83
N TRP A 45 -11.28 4.63 4.72
CA TRP A 45 -12.17 3.88 5.59
C TRP A 45 -13.18 3.06 4.79
N ALA A 46 -13.83 3.70 3.82
CA ALA A 46 -14.83 3.03 2.98
C ALA A 46 -14.21 1.89 2.17
N MET A 47 -12.96 2.04 1.71
CA MET A 47 -12.28 1.01 0.92
C MET A 47 -11.83 -0.20 1.73
N ILE A 48 -11.54 -0.04 3.02
CA ILE A 48 -10.85 -1.07 3.79
C ILE A 48 -11.66 -1.61 4.98
N ALA A 49 -12.54 -0.83 5.58
CA ALA A 49 -13.18 -1.20 6.84
C ALA A 49 -14.70 -1.15 6.84
N GLU A 50 -15.33 -0.32 6.04
CA GLU A 50 -16.77 -0.10 6.08
C GLU A 50 -17.54 -1.31 5.53
N PRO A 51 -18.54 -1.86 6.27
CA PRO A 51 -19.43 -2.88 5.72
C PRO A 51 -20.22 -2.34 4.53
N ALA A 52 -20.44 -3.20 3.54
CA ALA A 52 -21.08 -2.76 2.31
C ALA A 52 -21.92 -3.88 1.68
N GLU A 53 -22.76 -3.49 0.73
CA GLU A 53 -23.47 -4.42 -0.13
C GLU A 53 -22.48 -5.30 -0.90
N PRO A 54 -22.87 -6.54 -1.27
CA PRO A 54 -21.95 -7.46 -1.96
C PRO A 54 -21.31 -6.89 -3.22
N GLU A 55 -22.01 -6.07 -3.98
CA GLU A 55 -21.49 -5.44 -5.19
C GLU A 55 -20.38 -4.43 -4.86
N VAL A 56 -20.54 -3.68 -3.78
CA VAL A 56 -19.53 -2.73 -3.31
C VAL A 56 -18.33 -3.47 -2.76
N ASP A 57 -18.53 -4.58 -2.07
CA ASP A 57 -17.44 -5.43 -1.59
C ASP A 57 -16.63 -6.01 -2.74
N ALA A 58 -17.29 -6.44 -3.81
CA ALA A 58 -16.62 -6.93 -5.02
C ALA A 58 -15.78 -5.83 -5.66
N ALA A 59 -16.30 -4.60 -5.72
CA ALA A 59 -15.55 -3.45 -6.26
C ALA A 59 -14.34 -3.11 -5.40
N ARG A 60 -14.47 -3.16 -4.07
CA ARG A 60 -13.34 -2.94 -3.14
C ARG A 60 -12.26 -4.00 -3.32
N LEU A 61 -12.66 -5.27 -3.45
CA LEU A 61 -11.73 -6.35 -3.67
C LEU A 61 -10.98 -6.18 -4.99
N THR A 62 -11.69 -5.77 -6.04
CA THR A 62 -11.09 -5.48 -7.35
C THR A 62 -10.07 -4.34 -7.24
N SER A 63 -10.41 -3.27 -6.52
CA SER A 63 -9.49 -2.15 -6.29
C SER A 63 -8.25 -2.57 -5.51
N ARG A 64 -8.41 -3.39 -4.46
CA ARG A 64 -7.29 -3.91 -3.70
C ARG A 64 -6.34 -4.73 -4.56
N ARG A 65 -6.88 -5.58 -5.44
CA ARG A 65 -6.07 -6.36 -6.37
C ARG A 65 -5.31 -5.46 -7.34
N ALA A 66 -5.96 -4.41 -7.84
CA ALA A 66 -5.30 -3.46 -8.74
C ALA A 66 -4.13 -2.74 -8.05
N PHE A 67 -4.30 -2.31 -6.80
CA PHE A 67 -3.21 -1.74 -6.01
C PHE A 67 -2.11 -2.77 -5.75
N ALA A 68 -2.48 -4.00 -5.40
CA ALA A 68 -1.53 -5.08 -5.18
C ALA A 68 -0.72 -5.39 -6.45
N ASP A 69 -1.35 -5.33 -7.62
CA ASP A 69 -0.67 -5.55 -8.89
C ASP A 69 0.42 -4.51 -9.14
N VAL A 70 0.18 -3.25 -8.79
CA VAL A 70 1.21 -2.20 -8.88
C VAL A 70 2.41 -2.52 -7.99
N PHE A 71 2.16 -2.88 -6.73
CA PHE A 71 3.23 -3.25 -5.79
C PHE A 71 3.96 -4.52 -6.23
N GLU A 72 3.22 -5.52 -6.73
CA GLU A 72 3.83 -6.75 -7.25
C GLU A 72 4.79 -6.45 -8.40
N GLY A 73 4.40 -5.58 -9.33
CA GLY A 73 5.27 -5.16 -10.42
C GLY A 73 6.56 -4.51 -9.93
N LEU A 74 6.47 -3.63 -8.94
CA LEU A 74 7.63 -2.97 -8.35
C LEU A 74 8.55 -3.96 -7.62
N ILE A 75 7.98 -4.92 -6.90
CA ILE A 75 8.75 -5.95 -6.22
C ILE A 75 9.44 -6.87 -7.24
N THR A 76 8.71 -7.26 -8.27
CA THR A 76 9.27 -8.08 -9.37
C THR A 76 10.45 -7.37 -10.03
N ASP A 77 10.29 -6.09 -10.34
CA ASP A 77 11.36 -5.27 -10.91
C ASP A 77 12.56 -5.19 -9.96
N GLY A 78 12.30 -5.03 -8.67
CA GLY A 78 13.35 -4.95 -7.66
C GLY A 78 14.11 -6.26 -7.48
N ILE A 79 13.44 -7.40 -7.57
CA ILE A 79 14.09 -8.70 -7.53
C ILE A 79 14.98 -8.86 -8.75
N ALA A 80 14.48 -8.52 -9.94
CA ALA A 80 15.25 -8.62 -11.18
C ALA A 80 16.46 -7.70 -11.16
N ALA A 81 16.36 -6.52 -10.56
CA ALA A 81 17.46 -5.56 -10.46
C ALA A 81 18.42 -5.85 -9.31
N GLY A 82 18.11 -6.79 -8.43
CA GLY A 82 18.92 -7.09 -7.25
C GLY A 82 18.68 -6.17 -6.07
N ASP A 83 17.66 -5.31 -6.13
CA ASP A 83 17.28 -4.43 -5.02
C ASP A 83 16.66 -5.20 -3.87
N PHE A 84 15.93 -6.28 -4.17
CA PHE A 84 15.29 -7.15 -3.20
C PHE A 84 15.75 -8.59 -3.40
N PRO A 85 15.81 -9.39 -2.32
CA PRO A 85 16.11 -10.82 -2.47
C PRO A 85 14.98 -11.56 -3.20
N PRO A 86 15.27 -12.70 -3.82
CA PRO A 86 14.22 -13.55 -4.41
C PRO A 86 13.16 -13.88 -3.38
N GLN A 87 11.89 -13.72 -3.77
CA GLN A 87 10.75 -13.95 -2.90
C GLN A 87 9.48 -14.06 -3.74
N ASN A 88 8.40 -14.50 -3.11
CA ASN A 88 7.10 -14.53 -3.76
C ASN A 88 6.55 -13.10 -3.85
N ALA A 89 6.71 -12.45 -5.01
CA ALA A 89 6.31 -11.06 -5.20
C ALA A 89 4.81 -10.85 -5.04
N ARG A 90 3.98 -11.81 -5.45
CA ARG A 90 2.54 -11.72 -5.32
C ARG A 90 2.12 -11.75 -3.85
N LEU A 91 2.68 -12.65 -3.06
CA LEU A 91 2.43 -12.72 -1.63
C LEU A 91 2.94 -11.48 -0.92
N ALA A 92 4.15 -11.04 -1.27
CA ALA A 92 4.73 -9.83 -0.69
C ALA A 92 3.84 -8.61 -0.94
N ALA A 93 3.35 -8.43 -2.17
CA ALA A 93 2.43 -7.33 -2.49
C ALA A 93 1.14 -7.40 -1.67
N ALA A 94 0.55 -8.59 -1.54
CA ALA A 94 -0.64 -8.78 -0.69
C ALA A 94 -0.33 -8.44 0.77
N GLY A 95 0.85 -8.83 1.26
CA GLY A 95 1.30 -8.49 2.61
C GLY A 95 1.48 -6.99 2.82
N LEU A 96 1.99 -6.27 1.82
CA LEU A 96 2.10 -4.81 1.88
C LEU A 96 0.71 -4.16 1.95
N ILE A 97 -0.24 -4.62 1.15
CA ILE A 97 -1.62 -4.12 1.22
C ILE A 97 -2.21 -4.38 2.61
N GLY A 98 -1.97 -5.57 3.17
CA GLY A 98 -2.39 -5.88 4.54
C GLY A 98 -1.76 -4.95 5.58
N ALA A 99 -0.47 -4.71 5.50
CA ALA A 99 0.23 -3.81 6.41
C ALA A 99 -0.30 -2.37 6.29
N LEU A 100 -0.53 -1.91 5.07
CA LEU A 100 -1.09 -0.57 4.82
C LEU A 100 -2.51 -0.45 5.37
N THR A 101 -3.38 -1.42 5.09
CA THR A 101 -4.76 -1.35 5.58
C THR A 101 -4.82 -1.41 7.09
N GLU A 102 -4.15 -2.36 7.72
CA GLU A 102 -4.17 -2.48 9.18
C GLU A 102 -3.42 -1.34 9.87
N GLY A 103 -2.30 -0.91 9.29
CA GLY A 103 -1.52 0.21 9.84
C GLY A 103 -2.25 1.54 9.78
N LEU A 104 -3.18 1.71 8.84
CA LEU A 104 -3.96 2.94 8.68
C LEU A 104 -5.31 2.88 9.37
N ILE A 105 -5.97 1.71 9.49
CA ILE A 105 -7.29 1.60 10.09
C ILE A 105 -7.31 2.14 11.52
N GLY A 106 -6.37 1.72 12.36
CA GLY A 106 -6.30 2.16 13.75
C GLY A 106 -6.24 3.69 13.87
N PRO A 107 -5.22 4.35 13.28
CA PRO A 107 -5.13 5.80 13.32
C PRO A 107 -6.29 6.53 12.65
N LEU A 108 -6.84 6.00 11.56
CA LEU A 108 -7.96 6.63 10.85
C LEU A 108 -9.29 6.45 11.56
N ALA A 109 -9.43 5.40 12.37
CA ALA A 109 -10.64 5.13 13.14
C ALA A 109 -10.69 5.87 14.48
N GLN A 110 -9.58 6.48 14.90
CA GLN A 110 -9.53 7.23 16.16
C GLN A 110 -10.37 8.49 16.07
N ASP A 111 -10.90 8.90 17.24
CA ASP A 111 -11.71 10.08 17.36
C ASP A 111 -11.00 11.33 16.81
N ALA A 112 -11.78 12.24 16.25
CA ALA A 112 -11.33 13.47 15.62
C ALA A 112 -10.44 14.36 16.51
N THR A 113 -10.41 14.11 17.82
CA THR A 113 -9.53 14.82 18.75
C THR A 113 -8.05 14.40 18.64
N HIS A 114 -7.78 13.24 18.03
CA HIS A 114 -6.42 12.74 17.79
C HIS A 114 -6.19 12.57 16.30
N GLN A 115 -5.72 13.61 15.65
CA GLN A 115 -5.32 13.52 14.25
C GLN A 115 -3.92 12.90 14.18
N PRO A 116 -3.73 11.78 13.48
CA PRO A 116 -2.39 11.25 13.30
C PRO A 116 -1.54 12.24 12.50
N ASP A 117 -0.26 12.35 12.84
CA ASP A 117 0.70 13.05 12.00
C ASP A 117 0.86 12.22 10.72
N ALA A 118 0.31 12.71 9.62
CA ALA A 118 0.29 11.98 8.35
C ALA A 118 1.71 11.66 7.86
N ALA A 119 2.64 12.59 8.01
CA ALA A 119 4.01 12.39 7.58
C ALA A 119 4.72 11.31 8.42
N ALA A 120 4.51 11.32 9.73
CA ALA A 120 5.09 10.32 10.62
C ALA A 120 4.49 8.93 10.34
N LEU A 121 3.18 8.84 10.20
CA LEU A 121 2.52 7.57 9.90
C LEU A 121 2.99 6.99 8.56
N ALA A 122 3.05 7.83 7.54
CA ALA A 122 3.53 7.41 6.22
C ALA A 122 4.98 6.92 6.28
N ARG A 123 5.83 7.62 7.04
CA ARG A 123 7.23 7.24 7.21
C ARG A 123 7.35 5.87 7.89
N ASP A 124 6.60 5.65 8.96
CA ASP A 124 6.67 4.40 9.73
C ASP A 124 6.15 3.21 8.93
N VAL A 125 5.02 3.38 8.25
CA VAL A 125 4.46 2.33 7.38
C VAL A 125 5.40 2.02 6.23
N THR A 126 5.97 3.04 5.61
CA THR A 126 6.94 2.87 4.51
C THR A 126 8.16 2.09 4.98
N ALA A 127 8.72 2.45 6.13
CA ALA A 127 9.88 1.76 6.70
C ALA A 127 9.58 0.30 6.99
N PHE A 128 8.42 0.01 7.59
CA PHE A 128 8.01 -1.37 7.87
C PHE A 128 7.90 -2.19 6.58
N CYS A 129 7.23 -1.64 5.57
CA CYS A 129 7.02 -2.33 4.30
C CYS A 129 8.34 -2.60 3.57
N LEU A 130 9.24 -1.61 3.53
CA LEU A 130 10.55 -1.79 2.90
C LEU A 130 11.40 -2.82 3.63
N GLN A 131 11.37 -2.83 4.96
CA GLN A 131 12.06 -3.84 5.75
C GLN A 131 11.54 -5.23 5.43
N ALA A 132 10.23 -5.39 5.29
CA ALA A 132 9.61 -6.68 5.02
C ALA A 132 10.09 -7.27 3.69
N VAL A 133 10.16 -6.47 2.62
CA VAL A 133 10.55 -6.96 1.29
C VAL A 133 12.07 -7.02 1.10
N SER A 134 12.83 -6.32 1.94
CA SER A 134 14.30 -6.26 1.85
C SER A 134 14.99 -7.27 2.76
N ALA A 135 14.27 -7.86 3.71
CA ALA A 135 14.85 -8.79 4.68
C ALA A 135 15.37 -10.05 4.01
N ARG A 136 16.40 -10.63 4.61
CA ARG A 136 16.89 -11.94 4.18
C ARG A 136 15.78 -12.97 4.30
N PRO A 137 15.65 -13.90 3.32
CA PRO A 137 14.65 -14.96 3.41
C PRO A 137 14.82 -15.77 4.68
N TYR A 138 13.69 -16.04 5.32
CA TYR A 138 13.66 -16.94 6.48
C TYR A 138 14.09 -18.34 6.03
N LYS A 139 14.99 -18.95 6.78
CA LYS A 139 15.41 -20.34 6.53
C LYS A 139 14.89 -21.18 7.67
N GLU A 140 14.12 -22.21 7.33
CA GLU A 140 13.73 -23.22 8.29
C GLU A 140 14.97 -24.00 8.72
N SER A 141 15.07 -24.19 10.02
CA SER A 141 16.17 -24.98 10.62
C SER A 141 15.89 -26.47 10.52
#